data_92292a3d3f38b1cf0777344713eb5d1f
#
_entry.id   92292a3d3f38b1cf0777344713eb5d1f
#
_cell.length_a   1.000
_cell.length_b   1.000
_cell.length_c   1.000
_cell.angle_alpha   90.00
_cell.angle_beta   90.00
_cell.angle_gamma   90.00
#
_symmetry.space_group_name_H-M   'P 1'
#
loop_
_entity.id
_entity.type
_entity.pdbx_description
1 polymer ?
#
loop_
_entity_poly.entity_id
_entity_poly.type
_entity_poly.pdbx_seq_one_letter_code
_entity_poly.pdbx_strand_id
1 'polypeptide(L)'
;KDGFSDFQVISSWSTNYKSWKVQKKIPIKIIKYEDLLNSTYATFSDVLRFIYKITRNQKNLEKEKIKNTLRTTTFDQLKKNEEEYGFYEAIPRREDRQKKIPFFNLGPKNDWKKILDEKIRKKIELVFKKDLNELNY
;
A
#
# COMPACT_ATOMS: atom_id res chain seq x y z
N LYS A 1 27.39 -18.58 6.92
CA LYS A 1 26.53 -19.68 6.52
C LYS A 1 25.09 -19.23 6.65
N ASP A 2 24.48 -19.04 5.53
CA ASP A 2 23.17 -19.42 5.14
C ASP A 2 22.06 -18.64 5.86
N GLY A 3 22.02 -17.34 5.52
CA GLY A 3 20.81 -16.59 5.69
C GLY A 3 19.70 -17.27 4.88
N PHE A 4 18.65 -17.73 5.53
CA PHE A 4 17.39 -18.02 4.89
C PHE A 4 17.00 -16.77 4.12
N SER A 5 17.19 -16.79 2.82
CA SER A 5 16.47 -15.89 1.95
C SER A 5 15.08 -16.50 1.81
N ASP A 6 14.14 -16.03 2.60
CA ASP A 6 12.72 -16.26 2.33
C ASP A 6 12.39 -15.57 1.02
N PHE A 7 12.72 -16.24 -0.08
CA PHE A 7 12.29 -15.85 -1.41
C PHE A 7 10.80 -16.18 -1.52
N GLN A 8 9.98 -15.23 -1.16
CA GLN A 8 8.60 -15.25 -1.61
C GLN A 8 8.58 -14.92 -3.10
N VAL A 9 8.32 -15.92 -3.93
CA VAL A 9 8.07 -15.70 -5.35
C VAL A 9 6.69 -15.03 -5.47
N ILE A 10 6.68 -13.72 -5.37
CA ILE A 10 5.53 -12.92 -5.77
C ILE A 10 5.60 -12.87 -7.30
N SER A 11 4.60 -13.44 -7.99
CA SER A 11 4.50 -13.44 -9.45
C SER A 11 4.66 -12.03 -10.05
N SER A 12 4.74 -11.91 -11.39
CA SER A 12 4.77 -10.59 -12.01
C SER A 12 3.56 -9.74 -11.59
N TRP A 13 3.69 -8.42 -11.59
CA TRP A 13 2.59 -7.50 -11.28
C TRP A 13 1.32 -7.83 -12.10
N SER A 14 1.47 -8.05 -13.42
CA SER A 14 0.38 -8.45 -14.30
C SER A 14 -0.34 -9.72 -13.84
N THR A 15 0.42 -10.75 -13.51
CA THR A 15 -0.14 -12.03 -13.04
C THR A 15 -0.83 -11.86 -11.69
N ASN A 16 -0.22 -11.10 -10.79
CA ASN A 16 -0.77 -10.87 -9.45
C ASN A 16 -2.14 -10.20 -9.52
N TYR A 17 -2.27 -8.99 -10.09
CA TYR A 17 -3.55 -8.30 -10.09
C TYR A 17 -4.62 -9.02 -10.92
N LYS A 18 -4.24 -9.67 -12.03
CA LYS A 18 -5.18 -10.45 -12.85
C LYS A 18 -5.73 -11.66 -12.11
N SER A 19 -4.89 -12.35 -11.33
CA SER A 19 -5.34 -13.47 -10.50
C SER A 19 -6.40 -13.06 -9.48
N TRP A 20 -6.28 -11.87 -8.90
CA TRP A 20 -7.30 -11.32 -8.02
C TRP A 20 -8.54 -10.86 -8.79
N LYS A 21 -8.38 -10.20 -9.93
CA LYS A 21 -9.49 -9.66 -10.74
C LYS A 21 -10.44 -10.75 -11.26
N VAL A 22 -9.93 -11.94 -11.59
CA VAL A 22 -10.74 -13.06 -12.08
C VAL A 22 -11.37 -13.89 -10.98
N GLN A 23 -11.01 -13.64 -9.71
CA GLN A 23 -11.55 -14.38 -8.58
C GLN A 23 -13.03 -14.09 -8.39
N LYS A 24 -13.88 -15.16 -8.40
CA LYS A 24 -15.35 -15.05 -8.24
C LYS A 24 -15.88 -15.65 -6.94
N LYS A 25 -15.05 -16.42 -6.23
CA LYS A 25 -15.49 -17.15 -5.01
C LYS A 25 -15.53 -16.26 -3.78
N ILE A 26 -14.73 -15.22 -3.74
CA ILE A 26 -14.67 -14.27 -2.63
C ILE A 26 -14.91 -12.86 -3.15
N PRO A 27 -15.65 -12.03 -2.41
CA PRO A 27 -15.80 -10.62 -2.76
C PRO A 27 -14.46 -9.90 -2.74
N ILE A 28 -14.16 -9.14 -3.79
CA ILE A 28 -12.93 -8.37 -3.92
C ILE A 28 -13.28 -6.93 -4.24
N LYS A 29 -12.58 -6.00 -3.57
CA LYS A 29 -12.60 -4.59 -3.87
C LYS A 29 -11.19 -4.13 -4.21
N ILE A 30 -11.03 -3.60 -5.40
CA ILE A 30 -9.77 -3.01 -5.86
C ILE A 30 -9.85 -1.50 -5.65
N ILE A 31 -8.84 -0.93 -5.05
CA ILE A 31 -8.67 0.51 -4.87
C ILE A 31 -7.31 0.92 -5.41
N LYS A 32 -7.19 2.14 -5.92
CA LYS A 32 -5.92 2.73 -6.32
C LYS A 32 -5.29 3.48 -5.16
N TYR A 33 -3.99 3.45 -5.09
CA TYR A 33 -3.24 4.21 -4.10
C TYR A 33 -3.47 5.72 -4.25
N GLU A 34 -3.57 6.20 -5.47
CA GLU A 34 -3.86 7.60 -5.80
C GLU A 34 -5.23 8.04 -5.27
N ASP A 35 -6.23 7.18 -5.32
CA ASP A 35 -7.55 7.46 -4.75
C ASP A 35 -7.47 7.59 -3.21
N LEU A 36 -6.64 6.76 -2.56
CA LEU A 36 -6.39 6.89 -1.13
C LEU A 36 -5.69 8.21 -0.78
N LEU A 37 -4.78 8.69 -1.63
CA LEU A 37 -4.09 9.97 -1.40
C LEU A 37 -4.99 11.18 -1.67
N ASN A 38 -5.69 11.16 -2.80
CA ASN A 38 -6.43 12.33 -3.28
C ASN A 38 -7.83 12.47 -2.67
N SER A 39 -8.43 11.34 -2.26
CA SER A 39 -9.80 11.26 -1.75
C SER A 39 -9.90 10.31 -0.56
N THR A 40 -8.97 10.44 0.39
CA THR A 40 -8.77 9.52 1.51
C THR A 40 -10.07 9.18 2.25
N TYR A 41 -10.84 10.20 2.64
CA TYR A 41 -12.09 9.99 3.37
C TYR A 41 -13.13 9.20 2.57
N ALA A 42 -13.32 9.56 1.30
CA ALA A 42 -14.30 8.89 0.44
C ALA A 42 -13.88 7.45 0.16
N THR A 43 -12.63 7.23 -0.22
CA THR A 43 -12.07 5.91 -0.52
C THR A 43 -12.10 5.00 0.70
N PHE A 44 -11.68 5.50 1.88
CA PHE A 44 -11.72 4.73 3.11
C PHE A 44 -13.15 4.41 3.55
N SER A 45 -14.08 5.37 3.44
CA SER A 45 -15.50 5.13 3.72
C SER A 45 -16.10 4.07 2.80
N ASP A 46 -15.69 4.03 1.53
CA ASP A 46 -16.15 3.03 0.57
C ASP A 46 -15.59 1.63 0.86
N VAL A 47 -14.34 1.54 1.35
CA VAL A 47 -13.78 0.28 1.86
C VAL A 47 -14.57 -0.22 3.07
N LEU A 48 -14.90 0.65 4.02
CA LEU A 48 -15.70 0.27 5.19
C LEU A 48 -17.11 -0.20 4.79
N ARG A 49 -17.76 0.47 3.84
CA ARG A 49 -19.07 0.00 3.31
C ARG A 49 -18.95 -1.40 2.68
N PHE A 50 -17.90 -1.64 1.92
CA PHE A 50 -17.64 -2.95 1.34
C PHE A 50 -17.48 -4.01 2.44
N ILE A 51 -16.67 -3.75 3.47
CA ILE A 51 -16.49 -4.66 4.62
C ILE A 51 -17.83 -4.91 5.32
N TYR A 52 -18.60 -3.86 5.62
CA TYR A 52 -19.90 -3.99 6.27
C TYR A 52 -20.87 -4.83 5.45
N LYS A 53 -20.86 -4.67 4.12
CA LYS A 53 -21.68 -5.48 3.23
C LYS A 53 -21.31 -6.96 3.28
N ILE A 54 -20.03 -7.32 3.20
CA ILE A 54 -19.60 -8.72 3.21
C ILE A 54 -19.75 -9.38 4.58
N THR A 55 -19.60 -8.61 5.66
CA THR A 55 -19.79 -9.09 7.05
C THR A 55 -21.24 -9.02 7.50
N ARG A 56 -22.16 -8.59 6.63
CA ARG A 56 -23.58 -8.36 6.96
C ARG A 56 -23.77 -7.44 8.18
N ASN A 57 -22.86 -6.51 8.39
CA ASN A 57 -22.92 -5.54 9.47
C ASN A 57 -23.91 -4.42 9.09
N GLN A 58 -24.99 -4.27 9.86
CA GLN A 58 -26.01 -3.25 9.63
C GLN A 58 -25.69 -1.89 10.27
N LYS A 59 -24.53 -1.74 10.91
CA LYS A 59 -24.15 -0.47 11.54
C LYS A 59 -23.91 0.62 10.48
N ASN A 60 -24.36 1.81 10.79
CA ASN A 60 -24.03 2.98 9.99
C ASN A 60 -22.57 3.40 10.19
N LEU A 61 -21.98 3.96 9.15
CA LEU A 61 -20.64 4.54 9.24
C LEU A 61 -20.69 5.81 10.11
N GLU A 62 -19.93 5.80 11.19
CA GLU A 62 -19.80 6.94 12.08
C GLU A 62 -18.76 7.92 11.54
N LYS A 63 -19.22 9.03 10.97
CA LYS A 63 -18.36 10.03 10.32
C LYS A 63 -17.21 10.53 11.21
N GLU A 64 -17.50 10.78 12.48
CA GLU A 64 -16.48 11.30 13.42
C GLU A 64 -15.42 10.24 13.74
N LYS A 65 -15.79 8.98 13.85
CA LYS A 65 -14.81 7.89 14.01
C LYS A 65 -13.89 7.78 12.80
N ILE A 66 -14.45 7.86 11.59
CA ILE A 66 -13.66 7.84 10.35
C ILE A 66 -12.68 9.00 10.33
N LYS A 67 -13.14 10.24 10.57
CA LYS A 67 -12.28 11.43 10.61
C LYS A 67 -11.16 11.29 11.66
N ASN A 68 -11.50 10.81 12.85
CA ASN A 68 -10.52 10.61 13.91
C ASN A 68 -9.48 9.56 13.52
N THR A 69 -9.90 8.43 12.96
CA THR A 69 -8.99 7.40 12.45
C THR A 69 -8.03 7.99 11.43
N LEU A 70 -8.54 8.69 10.43
CA LEU A 70 -7.71 9.31 9.39
C LEU A 70 -6.73 10.33 9.96
N ARG A 71 -7.13 11.11 10.95
CA ARG A 71 -6.27 12.09 11.61
C ARG A 71 -5.13 11.44 12.40
N THR A 72 -5.42 10.34 13.08
CA THR A 72 -4.43 9.66 13.95
C THR A 72 -3.53 8.68 13.19
N THR A 73 -3.88 8.34 11.95
CA THR A 73 -3.11 7.43 11.09
C THR A 73 -2.48 8.12 9.87
N THR A 74 -2.27 9.43 9.94
CA THR A 74 -1.51 10.12 8.90
C THR A 74 -0.07 9.60 8.85
N PHE A 75 0.54 9.64 7.66
CA PHE A 75 1.93 9.20 7.50
C PHE A 75 2.89 9.90 8.49
N ASP A 76 2.74 11.21 8.65
CA ASP A 76 3.60 11.98 9.56
C ASP A 76 3.39 11.57 11.03
N GLN A 77 2.14 11.27 11.44
CA GLN A 77 1.86 10.77 12.78
C GLN A 77 2.46 9.37 13.01
N LEU A 78 2.31 8.47 12.03
CA LEU A 78 2.86 7.11 12.13
C LEU A 78 4.39 7.14 12.13
N LYS A 79 5.00 7.98 11.31
CA LYS A 79 6.45 8.19 11.30
C LYS A 79 6.96 8.72 12.63
N LYS A 80 6.29 9.71 13.20
CA LYS A 80 6.62 10.24 14.54
C LYS A 80 6.52 9.15 15.61
N ASN A 81 5.47 8.34 15.56
CA ASN A 81 5.30 7.23 16.52
C ASN A 81 6.43 6.19 16.36
N GLU A 82 6.86 5.89 15.13
CA GLU A 82 8.01 5.01 14.89
C GLU A 82 9.30 5.58 15.47
N GLU A 83 9.54 6.88 15.31
CA GLU A 83 10.72 7.56 15.86
C GLU A 83 10.72 7.54 17.39
N GLU A 84 9.55 7.69 18.03
CA GLU A 84 9.42 7.78 19.49
C GLU A 84 9.36 6.40 20.18
N TYR A 85 8.59 5.46 19.63
CA TYR A 85 8.31 4.15 20.24
C TYR A 85 8.92 2.96 19.49
N GLY A 86 9.48 3.21 18.31
CA GLY A 86 9.90 2.16 17.39
C GLY A 86 8.73 1.51 16.67
N PHE A 87 9.06 0.66 15.70
CA PHE A 87 8.08 -0.14 14.96
C PHE A 87 8.58 -1.58 14.82
N TYR A 88 7.73 -2.54 15.14
CA TYR A 88 8.14 -3.96 15.21
C TYR A 88 8.52 -4.55 13.86
N GLU A 89 7.98 -4.04 12.75
CA GLU A 89 8.33 -4.46 11.39
C GLU A 89 9.55 -3.72 10.80
N ALA A 90 10.14 -2.76 11.55
CA ALA A 90 11.34 -2.09 11.12
C ALA A 90 12.52 -3.07 11.10
N ILE A 91 13.16 -3.23 9.94
CA ILE A 91 14.19 -4.25 9.70
C ILE A 91 15.56 -3.72 10.11
N PRO A 92 16.40 -4.51 10.82
CA PRO A 92 17.78 -4.16 11.10
C PRO A 92 18.58 -3.93 9.81
N ARG A 93 19.46 -2.93 9.78
CA ARG A 93 20.37 -2.74 8.64
C ARG A 93 21.36 -3.91 8.55
N ARG A 94 21.69 -4.31 7.32
CA ARG A 94 22.65 -5.40 7.09
C ARG A 94 24.04 -5.05 7.61
N GLU A 95 24.43 -3.79 7.49
CA GLU A 95 25.75 -3.26 7.85
C GLU A 95 25.89 -2.97 9.34
N ASP A 96 24.78 -2.66 10.00
CA ASP A 96 24.74 -2.32 11.43
C ASP A 96 23.38 -2.77 12.02
N ARG A 97 23.38 -3.95 12.63
CA ARG A 97 22.16 -4.55 13.20
C ARG A 97 21.56 -3.76 14.36
N GLN A 98 22.30 -2.83 14.95
CA GLN A 98 21.78 -1.93 16.00
C GLN A 98 20.92 -0.83 15.39
N LYS A 99 21.13 -0.50 14.12
CA LYS A 99 20.33 0.50 13.40
C LYS A 99 19.23 -0.18 12.59
N LYS A 100 18.03 0.35 12.68
CA LYS A 100 16.88 -0.10 11.88
C LYS A 100 16.70 0.77 10.64
N ILE A 101 16.15 0.15 9.60
CA ILE A 101 15.64 0.86 8.44
C ILE A 101 14.23 1.32 8.81
N PRO A 102 13.93 2.64 8.80
CA PRO A 102 12.59 3.11 9.13
C PRO A 102 11.55 2.49 8.20
N PHE A 103 10.46 2.02 8.76
CA PHE A 103 9.33 1.52 7.99
C PHE A 103 8.60 2.67 7.29
N PHE A 104 8.33 3.76 8.03
CA PHE A 104 7.72 4.98 7.49
C PHE A 104 8.80 5.91 6.93
N ASN A 105 9.31 5.60 5.71
CA ASN A 105 10.43 6.34 5.11
C ASN A 105 9.95 7.55 4.29
N LEU A 106 9.68 7.36 2.99
CA LEU A 106 9.35 8.46 2.06
C LEU A 106 7.85 8.78 2.01
N GLY A 107 7.01 7.78 2.14
CA GLY A 107 5.55 7.93 2.15
C GLY A 107 5.00 8.67 0.92
N PRO A 108 4.01 9.57 1.13
CA PRO A 108 3.39 10.34 0.04
C PRO A 108 4.35 11.25 -0.73
N LYS A 109 5.51 11.57 -0.15
CA LYS A 109 6.56 12.38 -0.80
C LYS A 109 7.45 11.58 -1.73
N ASN A 110 7.21 10.26 -1.84
CA ASN A 110 7.98 9.40 -2.74
C ASN A 110 7.64 9.71 -4.20
N ASP A 111 8.48 10.51 -4.83
CA ASP A 111 8.38 10.83 -6.26
C ASP A 111 9.30 9.88 -7.05
N TRP A 112 8.75 8.73 -7.42
CA TRP A 112 9.48 7.72 -8.18
C TRP A 112 10.00 8.26 -9.53
N LYS A 113 9.34 9.27 -10.11
CA LYS A 113 9.77 9.90 -11.38
C LYS A 113 11.09 10.64 -11.24
N LYS A 114 11.39 11.14 -10.04
CA LYS A 114 12.69 11.79 -9.75
C LYS A 114 13.75 10.81 -9.27
N ILE A 115 13.33 9.73 -8.63
CA ILE A 115 14.26 8.78 -7.99
C ILE A 115 14.71 7.70 -8.97
N LEU A 116 13.81 7.25 -9.86
CA LEU A 116 14.09 6.17 -10.78
C LEU A 116 14.78 6.69 -12.05
N ASP A 117 15.85 6.01 -12.46
CA ASP A 117 16.55 6.28 -13.72
C ASP A 117 15.56 6.23 -14.90
N GLU A 118 15.67 7.20 -15.82
CA GLU A 118 14.73 7.36 -16.94
C GLU A 118 14.71 6.14 -17.87
N LYS A 119 15.85 5.48 -18.09
CA LYS A 119 15.91 4.28 -18.95
C LYS A 119 15.17 3.12 -18.30
N ILE A 120 15.31 2.97 -16.97
CA ILE A 120 14.60 1.95 -16.20
C ILE A 120 13.11 2.25 -16.22
N ARG A 121 12.70 3.49 -15.99
CA ARG A 121 11.31 3.93 -16.05
C ARG A 121 10.66 3.59 -17.40
N LYS A 122 11.27 4.02 -18.50
CA LYS A 122 10.76 3.72 -19.86
C LYS A 122 10.66 2.22 -20.13
N LYS A 123 11.62 1.43 -19.64
CA LYS A 123 11.58 -0.02 -19.80
C LYS A 123 10.40 -0.65 -19.04
N ILE A 124 10.15 -0.21 -17.81
CA ILE A 124 9.02 -0.67 -17.00
C ILE A 124 7.69 -0.29 -17.67
N GLU A 125 7.54 0.98 -18.08
CA GLU A 125 6.34 1.47 -18.77
C GLU A 125 6.06 0.69 -20.06
N LEU A 126 7.10 0.34 -20.84
CA LEU A 126 6.97 -0.45 -22.04
C LEU A 126 6.51 -1.89 -21.75
N VAL A 127 7.14 -2.54 -20.76
CA VAL A 127 6.81 -3.92 -20.37
C VAL A 127 5.37 -4.04 -19.87
N PHE A 128 4.92 -3.07 -19.09
CA PHE A 128 3.58 -3.08 -18.46
C PHE A 128 2.55 -2.22 -19.19
N LYS A 129 2.83 -1.74 -20.40
CA LYS A 129 1.96 -0.82 -21.14
C LYS A 129 0.50 -1.29 -21.23
N LYS A 130 0.27 -2.57 -21.50
CA LYS A 130 -1.09 -3.13 -21.59
C LYS A 130 -1.80 -3.08 -20.22
N ASP A 131 -1.08 -3.42 -19.18
CA ASP A 131 -1.61 -3.48 -17.81
C ASP A 131 -1.88 -2.07 -17.28
N LEU A 132 -0.98 -1.12 -17.55
CA LEU A 132 -1.17 0.30 -17.22
C LEU A 132 -2.44 0.84 -17.88
N ASN A 133 -2.62 0.61 -19.18
CA ASN A 133 -3.83 1.04 -19.90
C ASN A 133 -5.10 0.37 -19.36
N GLU A 134 -5.06 -0.93 -19.03
CA GLU A 134 -6.20 -1.65 -18.47
C GLU A 134 -6.63 -1.08 -17.10
N LEU A 135 -5.66 -0.60 -16.33
CA LEU A 135 -5.88 -0.03 -15.00
C LEU A 135 -6.07 1.50 -15.02
N ASN A 136 -6.05 2.12 -16.20
CA ASN A 136 -6.15 3.58 -16.39
C ASN A 136 -5.06 4.35 -15.65
N TYR A 137 -3.79 3.97 -15.88
CA TYR A 137 -2.58 4.70 -15.49
C TYR A 137 -1.97 5.41 -16.69
#